data_c494b769df6ceadf18098aa72e684a29
#
_entry.id   c494b769df6ceadf18098aa72e684a29
#
_cell.length_a   1.000
_cell.length_b   1.000
_cell.length_c   1.000
_cell.angle_alpha   90.00
_cell.angle_beta   90.00
_cell.angle_gamma   90.00
#
_symmetry.space_group_name_H-M   'P 1'
#
loop_
_entity.id
_entity.type
_entity.pdbx_description
1 polymer ?
#
loop_
_entity_poly.entity_id
_entity_poly.type
_entity_poly.pdbx_seq_one_letter_code
_entity_poly.pdbx_strand_id
1 'polypeptide(L)'
;VSGPQVITLGCRLNAAESEAMRLLAGGEDDLIIVNSCAVTNEAVRQTRQAIRKAKRARPEARLVVTGCAAQVEPETFAAMPEVSRVVGNAFKRDAGSFRREGTVRAEPVEALPFLARAESEKEGLRQAQAERWGLSGSSADVRVSDIMAVRDTAPHLAAGFSERARAFVEVQNGCDHRCTFCIIPYGRGNSRSVPAGLVVEQVKALVGEGCREVVLTGVDVTSYGPDLPGAPSLGLLVERILRHVPDLPRLRLSSLDCIEIDPRLEEIVADEPRFMPHLHMSFQAGDDMVLKRMKRRHSRAQAVETVRRLKAKRPDLAIGADLIAGFPTETEAMHDNSLSLVDQCDIVMGHIFPYSPKLGTPAARMPQVAPAAVKDRARRLREACARRKAAWLEGLVGTRQRVLVERDGKGHAENFAPVHLRHSRESGNDGEIVEAVITAVEGDILLGTPA
;
A
#
# COMPACT_ATOMS: atom_id res chain seq x y z
N VAL A 1 14.81 13.73 -18.20
CA VAL A 1 14.00 14.26 -17.08
C VAL A 1 14.92 14.50 -15.91
N SER A 2 15.19 15.77 -15.58
CA SER A 2 15.97 16.21 -14.43
C SER A 2 15.09 16.05 -13.17
N GLY A 3 15.60 15.35 -12.14
CA GLY A 3 14.90 15.20 -10.87
C GLY A 3 15.45 14.06 -10.00
N PRO A 4 14.94 13.90 -8.76
CA PRO A 4 15.45 12.91 -7.83
C PRO A 4 15.15 11.48 -8.30
N GLN A 5 16.09 10.57 -8.04
CA GLN A 5 15.83 9.15 -8.16
C GLN A 5 15.06 8.67 -6.93
N VAL A 6 13.82 8.15 -7.11
CA VAL A 6 13.03 7.60 -6.01
C VAL A 6 12.95 6.08 -6.13
N ILE A 7 13.37 5.37 -5.08
CA ILE A 7 13.31 3.91 -4.95
C ILE A 7 12.23 3.59 -3.93
N THR A 8 11.16 2.95 -4.40
CA THR A 8 10.00 2.61 -3.57
C THR A 8 10.02 1.12 -3.22
N LEU A 9 9.92 0.82 -1.93
CA LEU A 9 9.80 -0.53 -1.39
C LEU A 9 8.50 -0.64 -0.56
N GLY A 10 7.83 -1.78 -0.64
CA GLY A 10 6.66 -2.08 0.18
C GLY A 10 5.33 -1.87 -0.52
N CYS A 11 4.38 -1.20 0.15
CA CYS A 11 2.96 -1.17 -0.21
C CYS A 11 2.58 -0.05 -1.21
N ARG A 12 1.32 -0.08 -1.66
CA ARG A 12 0.72 0.92 -2.56
C ARG A 12 0.74 2.32 -1.95
N LEU A 13 0.59 2.43 -0.62
CA LEU A 13 0.73 3.72 0.08
C LEU A 13 2.14 4.29 -0.06
N ASN A 14 3.19 3.46 0.08
CA ASN A 14 4.55 3.91 -0.19
C ASN A 14 4.72 4.38 -1.65
N ALA A 15 4.02 3.74 -2.60
CA ALA A 15 4.07 4.18 -4.00
C ALA A 15 3.43 5.57 -4.18
N ALA A 16 2.24 5.81 -3.59
CA ALA A 16 1.60 7.12 -3.61
C ALA A 16 2.49 8.20 -2.98
N GLU A 17 3.07 7.92 -1.82
CA GLU A 17 3.97 8.84 -1.12
C GLU A 17 5.27 9.13 -1.91
N SER A 18 5.78 8.14 -2.63
CA SER A 18 6.99 8.29 -3.45
C SER A 18 6.79 9.27 -4.61
N GLU A 19 5.60 9.27 -5.23
CA GLU A 19 5.28 10.26 -6.27
C GLU A 19 5.21 11.67 -5.68
N ALA A 20 4.58 11.84 -4.51
CA ALA A 20 4.57 13.13 -3.83
C ALA A 20 5.98 13.62 -3.47
N MET A 21 6.84 12.73 -2.95
CA MET A 21 8.24 13.07 -2.66
C MET A 21 9.03 13.44 -3.91
N ARG A 22 8.78 12.82 -5.05
CA ARG A 22 9.39 13.17 -6.34
C ARG A 22 9.07 14.62 -6.72
N LEU A 23 7.81 15.04 -6.55
CA LEU A 23 7.38 16.40 -6.81
C LEU A 23 7.98 17.40 -5.82
N LEU A 24 7.94 17.09 -4.50
CA LEU A 24 8.49 17.93 -3.44
C LEU A 24 10.00 18.15 -3.58
N ALA A 25 10.72 17.18 -4.12
CA ALA A 25 12.15 17.22 -4.36
C ALA A 25 12.51 17.62 -5.81
N GLY A 26 11.57 18.15 -6.57
CA GLY A 26 11.80 18.59 -7.95
C GLY A 26 12.97 19.55 -8.05
N GLY A 27 13.85 19.35 -9.05
CA GLY A 27 15.09 20.13 -9.24
C GLY A 27 16.31 19.64 -8.43
N GLU A 28 16.17 18.59 -7.61
CA GLU A 28 17.29 17.98 -6.89
C GLU A 28 17.85 16.77 -7.67
N ASP A 29 18.62 17.04 -8.73
CA ASP A 29 19.12 15.99 -9.64
C ASP A 29 20.16 15.06 -9.00
N ASP A 30 20.84 15.50 -7.97
CA ASP A 30 21.84 14.75 -7.22
C ASP A 30 21.29 14.01 -6.00
N LEU A 31 19.96 13.82 -5.94
CA LEU A 31 19.26 13.20 -4.83
C LEU A 31 18.76 11.79 -5.17
N ILE A 32 18.95 10.88 -4.20
CA ILE A 32 18.33 9.56 -4.18
C ILE A 32 17.44 9.48 -2.95
N ILE A 33 16.16 9.16 -3.12
CA ILE A 33 15.22 8.94 -2.03
C ILE A 33 14.86 7.43 -1.98
N VAL A 34 15.04 6.79 -0.82
CA VAL A 34 14.66 5.40 -0.60
C VAL A 34 13.48 5.36 0.38
N ASN A 35 12.28 5.07 -0.12
CA ASN A 35 11.09 4.90 0.70
C ASN A 35 10.97 3.45 1.16
N SER A 36 11.21 3.22 2.44
CA SER A 36 11.47 1.91 3.05
C SER A 36 10.21 1.24 3.62
N CYS A 37 10.27 -0.10 3.73
CA CYS A 37 9.21 -0.93 4.34
C CYS A 37 9.74 -1.67 5.59
N ALA A 38 8.91 -1.73 6.66
CA ALA A 38 9.25 -2.38 7.93
C ALA A 38 8.51 -3.71 8.16
N VAL A 39 7.57 -4.10 7.28
CA VAL A 39 6.63 -5.20 7.52
C VAL A 39 7.34 -6.53 7.77
N THR A 40 8.42 -6.83 7.02
CA THR A 40 9.22 -8.04 7.21
C THR A 40 10.70 -7.71 7.35
N ASN A 41 11.47 -8.61 7.98
CA ASN A 41 12.94 -8.48 8.05
C ASN A 41 13.57 -8.52 6.65
N GLU A 42 12.97 -9.29 5.74
CA GLU A 42 13.39 -9.32 4.34
C GLU A 42 13.23 -7.95 3.65
N ALA A 43 12.13 -7.24 3.89
CA ALA A 43 11.91 -5.90 3.35
C ALA A 43 12.96 -4.91 3.87
N VAL A 44 13.35 -4.98 5.15
CA VAL A 44 14.43 -4.16 5.71
C VAL A 44 15.78 -4.54 5.09
N ARG A 45 16.05 -5.82 4.86
CA ARG A 45 17.26 -6.31 4.17
C ARG A 45 17.33 -5.78 2.74
N GLN A 46 16.23 -5.87 2.00
CA GLN A 46 16.12 -5.34 0.64
C GLN A 46 16.33 -3.83 0.60
N THR A 47 15.81 -3.08 1.57
CA THR A 47 16.06 -1.65 1.71
C THR A 47 17.55 -1.36 1.81
N ARG A 48 18.30 -2.04 2.69
CA ARG A 48 19.74 -1.87 2.82
C ARG A 48 20.51 -2.23 1.55
N GLN A 49 20.08 -3.28 0.84
CA GLN A 49 20.68 -3.65 -0.45
C GLN A 49 20.42 -2.58 -1.53
N ALA A 50 19.18 -2.05 -1.60
CA ALA A 50 18.83 -0.97 -2.54
C ALA A 50 19.66 0.29 -2.30
N ILE A 51 19.86 0.70 -1.02
CA ILE A 51 20.70 1.81 -0.61
C ILE A 51 22.13 1.64 -1.17
N ARG A 52 22.77 0.50 -0.86
CA ARG A 52 24.14 0.20 -1.33
C ARG A 52 24.26 0.15 -2.84
N LYS A 53 23.26 -0.44 -3.52
CA LYS A 53 23.22 -0.50 -4.99
C LYS A 53 23.11 0.89 -5.61
N ALA A 54 22.20 1.72 -5.09
CA ALA A 54 21.96 3.06 -5.58
C ALA A 54 23.18 3.97 -5.38
N LYS A 55 23.80 3.92 -4.20
CA LYS A 55 25.01 4.72 -3.90
C LYS A 55 26.21 4.30 -4.75
N ARG A 56 26.40 2.99 -5.03
CA ARG A 56 27.46 2.53 -5.96
C ARG A 56 27.23 3.02 -7.40
N ALA A 57 25.98 3.10 -7.84
CA ALA A 57 25.65 3.60 -9.18
C ALA A 57 25.82 5.13 -9.30
N ARG A 58 25.64 5.87 -8.19
CA ARG A 58 25.76 7.33 -8.13
C ARG A 58 26.49 7.76 -6.85
N PRO A 59 27.84 7.64 -6.82
CA PRO A 59 28.64 7.85 -5.59
C PRO A 59 28.50 9.26 -4.99
N GLU A 60 28.36 10.30 -5.83
CA GLU A 60 28.26 11.70 -5.39
C GLU A 60 26.85 12.11 -4.97
N ALA A 61 25.82 11.34 -5.34
CA ALA A 61 24.43 11.68 -5.00
C ALA A 61 24.20 11.61 -3.49
N ARG A 62 23.46 12.58 -2.96
CA ARG A 62 22.93 12.52 -1.58
C ARG A 62 21.90 11.41 -1.50
N LEU A 63 21.90 10.66 -0.40
CA LEU A 63 20.93 9.57 -0.20
C LEU A 63 20.11 9.81 1.05
N VAL A 64 18.81 9.97 0.87
CA VAL A 64 17.81 10.14 1.93
C VAL A 64 17.01 8.87 2.08
N VAL A 65 16.94 8.33 3.29
CA VAL A 65 16.10 7.17 3.62
C VAL A 65 14.88 7.62 4.39
N THR A 66 13.70 7.17 3.98
CA THR A 66 12.43 7.45 4.66
C THR A 66 11.54 6.20 4.68
N GLY A 67 10.31 6.33 5.17
CA GLY A 67 9.32 5.24 5.21
C GLY A 67 9.30 4.50 6.55
N CYS A 68 8.54 3.40 6.59
CA CYS A 68 8.25 2.70 7.84
C CYS A 68 9.51 2.14 8.53
N ALA A 69 10.49 1.61 7.79
CA ALA A 69 11.70 1.09 8.43
C ALA A 69 12.59 2.22 8.98
N ALA A 70 12.70 3.33 8.26
CA ALA A 70 13.43 4.52 8.74
C ALA A 70 12.78 5.12 10.00
N GLN A 71 11.46 5.06 10.12
CA GLN A 71 10.74 5.50 11.32
C GLN A 71 10.94 4.58 12.52
N VAL A 72 10.99 3.26 12.31
CA VAL A 72 11.04 2.24 13.38
C VAL A 72 12.48 1.98 13.84
N GLU A 73 13.45 2.01 12.92
CA GLU A 73 14.86 1.66 13.17
C GLU A 73 15.79 2.74 12.60
N PRO A 74 15.65 4.05 12.97
CA PRO A 74 16.40 5.13 12.36
C PRO A 74 17.92 4.97 12.52
N GLU A 75 18.39 4.44 13.66
CA GLU A 75 19.81 4.22 13.95
C GLU A 75 20.44 3.23 12.98
N THR A 76 19.71 2.19 12.59
CA THR A 76 20.16 1.18 11.63
C THR A 76 20.55 1.81 10.28
N PHE A 77 19.80 2.82 9.84
CA PHE A 77 20.06 3.52 8.59
C PHE A 77 21.05 4.67 8.76
N ALA A 78 21.02 5.38 9.89
CA ALA A 78 21.95 6.45 10.21
C ALA A 78 23.41 5.94 10.34
N ALA A 79 23.60 4.69 10.77
CA ALA A 79 24.91 4.05 10.84
C ALA A 79 25.47 3.61 9.48
N MET A 80 24.68 3.70 8.39
CA MET A 80 25.14 3.34 7.04
C MET A 80 25.92 4.48 6.41
N PRO A 81 27.18 4.29 5.97
CA PRO A 81 28.01 5.36 5.38
C PRO A 81 27.44 5.92 4.07
N GLU A 82 26.56 5.16 3.42
CA GLU A 82 25.87 5.57 2.19
C GLU A 82 24.78 6.60 2.43
N VAL A 83 24.27 6.72 3.68
CA VAL A 83 23.09 7.51 4.02
C VAL A 83 23.49 8.90 4.48
N SER A 84 22.99 9.93 3.81
CA SER A 84 23.21 11.34 4.16
C SER A 84 22.19 11.84 5.17
N ARG A 85 20.95 11.35 5.09
CA ARG A 85 19.84 11.77 5.95
C ARG A 85 18.82 10.67 6.15
N VAL A 86 18.27 10.57 7.37
CA VAL A 86 17.12 9.71 7.72
C VAL A 86 15.92 10.60 8.03
N VAL A 87 14.80 10.37 7.34
CA VAL A 87 13.57 11.18 7.44
C VAL A 87 12.41 10.29 7.89
N GLY A 88 11.83 10.59 9.05
CA GLY A 88 10.65 9.91 9.58
C GLY A 88 9.39 10.20 8.76
N ASN A 89 8.37 9.37 8.97
CA ASN A 89 7.11 9.46 8.22
C ASN A 89 6.35 10.78 8.43
N ALA A 90 6.55 11.46 9.55
CA ALA A 90 5.95 12.77 9.81
C ALA A 90 6.53 13.89 8.92
N PHE A 91 7.80 13.76 8.50
CA PHE A 91 8.52 14.81 7.78
C PHE A 91 8.66 14.56 6.27
N LYS A 92 8.25 13.41 5.75
CA LYS A 92 8.39 13.08 4.33
C LYS A 92 7.49 13.91 3.40
N ARG A 93 6.59 14.74 3.96
CA ARG A 93 5.76 15.70 3.24
C ARG A 93 6.33 17.13 3.27
N ASP A 94 7.45 17.32 3.95
CA ASP A 94 8.14 18.60 4.03
C ASP A 94 9.23 18.67 2.96
N ALA A 95 9.12 19.62 2.02
CA ALA A 95 10.12 19.83 0.96
C ALA A 95 11.51 20.11 1.53
N GLY A 96 11.63 20.74 2.71
CA GLY A 96 12.88 20.97 3.42
C GLY A 96 13.61 19.70 3.82
N SER A 97 12.90 18.57 3.94
CA SER A 97 13.50 17.27 4.22
C SER A 97 14.38 16.75 3.08
N PHE A 98 14.18 17.24 1.86
CA PHE A 98 14.87 16.76 0.65
C PHE A 98 15.88 17.78 0.09
N ARG A 99 15.79 19.05 0.47
CA ARG A 99 16.68 20.13 -0.01
C ARG A 99 18.05 20.08 0.67
N ARG A 100 19.05 20.64 -0.02
CA ARG A 100 20.37 20.94 0.61
C ARG A 100 20.20 22.06 1.64
N GLU A 101 20.89 21.96 2.76
CA GLU A 101 21.03 23.07 3.69
C GLU A 101 21.74 24.23 2.99
N GLY A 102 21.14 25.42 3.02
CA GLY A 102 21.71 26.63 2.41
C GLY A 102 21.13 27.07 1.06
N THR A 103 20.26 26.31 0.41
CA THR A 103 19.54 26.80 -0.78
C THR A 103 18.23 27.45 -0.41
N VAL A 104 18.28 28.71 -0.01
CA VAL A 104 17.10 29.57 0.09
C VAL A 104 16.78 30.11 -1.31
N ARG A 105 15.91 29.44 -2.05
CA ARG A 105 15.12 30.08 -3.07
C ARG A 105 13.68 30.09 -2.57
N ALA A 106 13.32 31.24 -1.99
CA ALA A 106 11.95 31.61 -1.73
C ALA A 106 11.32 32.01 -3.05
N GLU A 107 10.51 31.14 -3.65
CA GLU A 107 9.35 31.61 -4.41
C GLU A 107 8.11 31.31 -3.59
N PRO A 108 7.21 32.29 -3.39
CA PRO A 108 6.05 32.12 -2.56
C PRO A 108 5.00 31.30 -3.33
N VAL A 109 4.87 30.03 -3.00
CA VAL A 109 3.55 29.42 -3.03
C VAL A 109 2.83 30.10 -1.86
N GLU A 110 1.75 30.83 -2.13
CA GLU A 110 0.93 31.48 -1.11
C GLU A 110 0.56 30.44 -0.04
N ALA A 111 1.34 30.42 1.02
CA ALA A 111 1.11 29.57 2.17
C ALA A 111 -0.05 30.15 2.94
N LEU A 112 -1.12 29.37 3.10
CA LEU A 112 -2.21 29.69 4.01
C LEU A 112 -1.62 30.05 5.38
N PRO A 113 -2.13 31.11 6.06
CA PRO A 113 -1.56 31.71 7.29
C PRO A 113 -1.40 30.77 8.49
N PHE A 114 -1.93 29.56 8.40
CA PHE A 114 -1.90 28.52 9.44
C PHE A 114 -0.53 27.83 9.59
N LEU A 115 0.33 27.84 8.57
CA LEU A 115 1.60 27.08 8.57
C LEU A 115 2.78 27.78 9.27
N ALA A 116 2.72 29.10 9.44
CA ALA A 116 3.82 29.88 10.01
C ALA A 116 4.04 29.69 11.54
N ARG A 117 3.03 29.23 12.26
CA ARG A 117 3.09 29.06 13.73
C ARG A 117 3.74 27.75 14.17
N ALA A 118 3.91 26.79 13.26
CA ALA A 118 4.44 25.46 13.56
C ALA A 118 5.97 25.35 13.50
N GLU A 119 6.68 26.35 13.03
CA GLU A 119 8.14 26.26 12.81
C GLU A 119 8.98 26.51 14.07
N SER A 120 8.57 27.39 14.98
CA SER A 120 9.35 27.69 16.19
C SER A 120 9.27 26.61 17.28
N GLU A 121 8.16 25.86 17.35
CA GLU A 121 8.02 24.72 18.27
C GLU A 121 8.80 23.49 17.82
N LYS A 122 9.11 23.38 16.52
CA LYS A 122 9.84 22.24 15.92
C LYS A 122 11.34 22.23 16.26
N GLU A 123 11.97 23.36 16.51
CA GLU A 123 13.41 23.45 16.77
C GLU A 123 13.80 22.92 18.16
N GLY A 124 13.01 23.23 19.18
CA GLY A 124 13.21 22.72 20.56
C GLY A 124 12.99 21.21 20.68
N LEU A 125 12.09 20.64 19.89
CA LEU A 125 11.83 19.21 19.83
C LEU A 125 12.98 18.43 19.14
N ARG A 126 13.69 19.03 18.20
CA ARG A 126 14.80 18.40 17.47
C ARG A 126 16.01 18.11 18.36
N GLN A 127 16.35 19.02 19.26
CA GLN A 127 17.51 18.89 20.13
C GLN A 127 17.30 17.87 21.26
N ALA A 128 16.10 17.86 21.87
CA ALA A 128 15.72 16.91 22.91
C ALA A 128 15.57 15.47 22.39
N GLN A 129 15.31 15.29 21.09
CA GLN A 129 15.14 13.96 20.48
C GLN A 129 16.48 13.34 20.08
N ALA A 130 17.46 14.12 19.60
CA ALA A 130 18.80 13.62 19.32
C ALA A 130 19.47 13.05 20.57
N GLU A 131 19.28 13.71 21.72
CA GLU A 131 19.79 13.24 23.02
C GLU A 131 19.09 11.97 23.52
N ARG A 132 17.78 11.84 23.28
CA ARG A 132 16.96 10.68 23.71
C ARG A 132 17.32 9.39 22.95
N TRP A 133 17.85 9.49 21.72
CA TRP A 133 18.15 8.34 20.86
C TRP A 133 19.65 7.98 20.84
N GLY A 134 20.52 8.67 21.59
CA GLY A 134 21.95 8.32 21.71
C GLY A 134 22.75 8.40 20.40
N LEU A 135 22.35 9.26 19.47
CA LEU A 135 22.93 9.39 18.12
C LEU A 135 24.23 10.21 18.06
N SER A 136 24.92 10.36 19.17
CA SER A 136 26.26 10.99 19.20
C SER A 136 27.27 10.10 18.46
N GLY A 137 27.56 10.47 17.20
CA GLY A 137 28.58 9.79 16.36
C GLY A 137 28.14 9.39 14.96
N SER A 138 26.88 9.58 14.56
CA SER A 138 26.42 9.36 13.19
C SER A 138 26.75 10.57 12.31
N SER A 139 27.27 10.32 11.08
CA SER A 139 27.46 11.37 10.06
C SER A 139 26.15 11.76 9.34
N ALA A 140 25.07 11.00 9.52
CA ALA A 140 23.78 11.26 8.88
C ALA A 140 22.91 12.19 9.74
N ASP A 141 22.26 13.17 9.09
CA ASP A 141 21.21 13.99 9.71
C ASP A 141 19.95 13.14 9.94
N VAL A 142 19.45 13.09 11.17
CA VAL A 142 18.29 12.28 11.57
C VAL A 142 17.11 13.17 11.95
N ARG A 143 16.04 13.14 11.13
CA ARG A 143 14.78 13.87 11.35
C ARG A 143 13.64 12.89 11.55
N VAL A 144 13.53 12.34 12.76
CA VAL A 144 12.50 11.39 13.15
C VAL A 144 11.81 11.90 14.42
N SER A 145 10.48 11.94 14.43
CA SER A 145 9.69 12.32 15.59
C SER A 145 8.84 11.16 16.12
N ASP A 146 8.23 11.35 17.30
CA ASP A 146 7.23 10.41 17.80
C ASP A 146 6.01 10.42 16.87
N ILE A 147 5.89 9.38 16.06
CA ILE A 147 4.80 9.23 15.09
C ILE A 147 3.43 9.10 15.78
N MET A 148 3.38 8.68 17.06
CA MET A 148 2.14 8.56 17.80
C MET A 148 1.55 9.92 18.18
N ALA A 149 2.35 10.98 18.17
CA ALA A 149 1.91 12.35 18.42
C ALA A 149 1.27 13.02 17.21
N VAL A 150 1.44 12.45 16.01
CA VAL A 150 0.88 13.02 14.76
C VAL A 150 -0.63 12.84 14.73
N ARG A 151 -1.39 13.94 14.60
CA ARG A 151 -2.86 13.97 14.62
C ARG A 151 -3.48 14.15 13.24
N ASP A 152 -2.77 14.78 12.31
CA ASP A 152 -3.31 15.15 11.00
C ASP A 152 -2.63 14.36 9.88
N THR A 153 -3.38 14.14 8.80
CA THR A 153 -2.83 13.68 7.54
C THR A 153 -3.25 14.62 6.43
N ALA A 154 -2.28 15.17 5.71
CA ALA A 154 -2.55 15.99 4.54
C ALA A 154 -2.66 15.10 3.29
N PRO A 155 -3.55 15.41 2.33
CA PRO A 155 -3.57 14.69 1.07
C PRO A 155 -2.25 14.86 0.33
N HIS A 156 -1.84 13.84 -0.38
CA HIS A 156 -0.79 13.98 -1.38
C HIS A 156 -1.42 14.60 -2.63
N LEU A 157 -1.38 15.92 -2.74
CA LEU A 157 -1.72 16.62 -3.97
C LEU A 157 -0.59 16.38 -4.99
N ALA A 158 -0.48 15.17 -5.48
CA ALA A 158 0.44 14.82 -6.55
C ALA A 158 -0.30 15.01 -7.88
N ALA A 159 -0.22 16.19 -8.46
CA ALA A 159 -0.37 16.38 -9.89
C ALA A 159 0.87 15.76 -10.55
N GLY A 160 0.70 14.91 -11.55
CA GLY A 160 1.84 14.36 -12.30
C GLY A 160 1.90 12.83 -12.38
N PHE A 161 0.78 12.12 -12.33
CA PHE A 161 0.71 10.69 -12.66
C PHE A 161 0.74 10.41 -14.18
N SER A 162 1.22 11.37 -14.99
CA SER A 162 1.15 11.35 -16.45
C SER A 162 1.81 10.13 -17.15
N GLU A 163 2.55 9.31 -16.41
CA GLU A 163 3.18 8.11 -16.96
C GLU A 163 2.50 6.80 -16.54
N ARG A 164 1.39 6.83 -15.78
CA ARG A 164 0.73 5.63 -15.28
C ARG A 164 -0.77 5.64 -15.58
N ALA A 165 -1.25 4.55 -16.12
CA ALA A 165 -2.68 4.30 -16.36
C ALA A 165 -3.53 4.31 -15.07
N ARG A 166 -2.90 4.09 -13.91
CA ARG A 166 -3.53 3.94 -12.59
C ARG A 166 -2.87 4.82 -11.56
N ALA A 167 -3.69 5.55 -10.76
CA ALA A 167 -3.24 6.37 -9.65
C ALA A 167 -3.61 5.74 -8.29
N PHE A 168 -2.72 5.90 -7.31
CA PHE A 168 -2.99 5.55 -5.91
C PHE A 168 -3.28 6.82 -5.11
N VAL A 169 -4.47 6.91 -4.51
CA VAL A 169 -4.91 8.05 -3.71
C VAL A 169 -4.96 7.65 -2.25
N GLU A 170 -4.14 8.28 -1.42
CA GLU A 170 -4.17 8.09 0.02
C GLU A 170 -5.44 8.71 0.60
N VAL A 171 -6.25 7.89 1.29
CA VAL A 171 -7.45 8.36 1.99
C VAL A 171 -7.35 8.20 3.50
N GLN A 172 -6.42 7.35 3.96
CA GLN A 172 -6.24 7.04 5.37
C GLN A 172 -4.77 6.67 5.64
N ASN A 173 -4.23 7.04 6.81
CA ASN A 173 -2.88 6.68 7.26
C ASN A 173 -2.90 6.29 8.74
N GLY A 174 -1.90 5.49 9.17
CA GLY A 174 -1.85 4.96 10.52
C GLY A 174 -2.85 3.83 10.77
N CYS A 175 -2.86 3.26 11.98
CA CYS A 175 -3.77 2.17 12.34
C CYS A 175 -3.93 2.10 13.86
N ASP A 176 -5.18 2.04 14.33
CA ASP A 176 -5.52 1.91 15.75
C ASP A 176 -5.56 0.45 16.22
N HIS A 177 -5.51 -0.50 15.29
CA HIS A 177 -5.37 -1.90 15.64
C HIS A 177 -3.99 -2.16 16.26
N ARG A 178 -3.98 -3.07 17.21
CA ARG A 178 -2.75 -3.51 17.91
C ARG A 178 -2.58 -5.01 17.73
N CYS A 179 -2.58 -5.43 16.43
CA CYS A 179 -2.30 -6.83 16.08
C CYS A 179 -0.92 -7.23 16.62
N THR A 180 -0.85 -8.41 17.23
CA THR A 180 0.33 -8.84 18.01
C THR A 180 1.62 -8.97 17.19
N PHE A 181 1.51 -9.12 15.88
CA PHE A 181 2.64 -9.26 14.96
C PHE A 181 3.02 -7.96 14.23
N CYS A 182 2.18 -6.92 14.34
CA CYS A 182 2.27 -5.77 13.44
C CYS A 182 3.13 -4.64 14.00
N ILE A 183 4.09 -4.19 13.21
CA ILE A 183 4.96 -3.06 13.52
C ILE A 183 4.44 -1.73 12.94
N ILE A 184 3.40 -1.79 12.11
CA ILE A 184 2.93 -0.62 11.35
C ILE A 184 2.46 0.54 12.23
N PRO A 185 1.73 0.37 13.35
CA PRO A 185 1.39 1.49 14.22
C PRO A 185 2.60 2.30 14.69
N TYR A 186 3.73 1.62 14.93
CA TYR A 186 4.98 2.28 15.35
C TYR A 186 5.70 2.99 14.20
N GLY A 187 5.42 2.56 12.96
CA GLY A 187 5.95 3.21 11.76
C GLY A 187 5.05 4.32 11.22
N ARG A 188 3.74 4.26 11.48
CA ARG A 188 2.73 5.11 10.84
C ARG A 188 1.88 5.92 11.81
N GLY A 189 1.89 5.59 13.11
CA GLY A 189 1.07 6.23 14.13
C GLY A 189 -0.37 5.72 14.16
N ASN A 190 -1.22 6.45 14.88
CA ASN A 190 -2.64 6.17 14.99
C ASN A 190 -3.38 6.46 13.67
N SER A 191 -4.59 5.93 13.54
CA SER A 191 -5.46 6.13 12.37
C SER A 191 -5.78 7.62 12.18
N ARG A 192 -5.69 8.07 10.94
CA ARG A 192 -6.02 9.43 10.50
C ARG A 192 -6.58 9.37 9.10
N SER A 193 -7.67 10.08 8.87
CA SER A 193 -8.40 10.10 7.60
C SER A 193 -8.20 11.41 6.86
N VAL A 194 -8.14 11.36 5.54
CA VAL A 194 -8.12 12.54 4.69
C VAL A 194 -9.55 13.05 4.51
N PRO A 195 -9.84 14.35 4.71
CA PRO A 195 -11.18 14.89 4.50
C PRO A 195 -11.72 14.58 3.10
N ALA A 196 -12.98 14.13 3.02
CA ALA A 196 -13.61 13.67 1.78
C ALA A 196 -13.56 14.68 0.64
N GLY A 197 -13.72 15.99 0.93
CA GLY A 197 -13.63 17.04 -0.07
C GLY A 197 -12.26 17.09 -0.75
N LEU A 198 -11.18 16.94 0.01
CA LEU A 198 -9.81 16.93 -0.53
C LEU A 198 -9.55 15.69 -1.40
N VAL A 199 -10.09 14.53 -0.98
CA VAL A 199 -9.99 13.29 -1.79
C VAL A 199 -10.73 13.47 -3.11
N VAL A 200 -11.95 14.01 -3.10
CA VAL A 200 -12.75 14.25 -4.31
C VAL A 200 -12.01 15.20 -5.26
N GLU A 201 -11.46 16.31 -4.78
CA GLU A 201 -10.73 17.26 -5.62
C GLU A 201 -9.45 16.64 -6.20
N GLN A 202 -8.73 15.80 -5.44
CA GLN A 202 -7.59 15.07 -5.96
C GLN A 202 -7.98 14.08 -7.07
N VAL A 203 -9.08 13.34 -6.89
CA VAL A 203 -9.57 12.40 -7.91
C VAL A 203 -10.04 13.14 -9.16
N LYS A 204 -10.71 14.31 -9.03
CA LYS A 204 -11.07 15.17 -10.17
C LYS A 204 -9.86 15.61 -10.97
N ALA A 205 -8.81 16.08 -10.29
CA ALA A 205 -7.58 16.53 -10.95
C ALA A 205 -6.95 15.37 -11.75
N LEU A 206 -6.81 14.18 -11.13
CA LEU A 206 -6.26 12.99 -11.79
C LEU A 206 -7.07 12.56 -13.02
N VAL A 207 -8.40 12.56 -12.93
CA VAL A 207 -9.28 12.23 -14.08
C VAL A 207 -9.16 13.30 -15.17
N GLY A 208 -9.06 14.57 -14.80
CA GLY A 208 -8.80 15.66 -15.73
C GLY A 208 -7.47 15.55 -16.46
N GLU A 209 -6.46 14.94 -15.85
CA GLU A 209 -5.16 14.60 -16.46
C GLU A 209 -5.19 13.28 -17.27
N GLY A 210 -6.34 12.62 -17.39
CA GLY A 210 -6.51 11.40 -18.20
C GLY A 210 -6.36 10.09 -17.43
N CYS A 211 -6.27 10.10 -16.08
CA CYS A 211 -6.22 8.88 -15.28
C CYS A 211 -7.51 8.05 -15.44
N ARG A 212 -7.37 6.77 -15.80
CA ARG A 212 -8.50 5.86 -16.05
C ARG A 212 -8.89 5.00 -14.88
N GLU A 213 -8.01 4.79 -13.91
CA GLU A 213 -8.29 4.00 -12.73
C GLU A 213 -7.68 4.63 -11.48
N VAL A 214 -8.51 4.84 -10.45
CA VAL A 214 -8.09 5.29 -9.13
C VAL A 214 -8.20 4.15 -8.14
N VAL A 215 -7.15 3.96 -7.33
CA VAL A 215 -7.13 3.02 -6.22
C VAL A 215 -7.04 3.80 -4.92
N LEU A 216 -8.11 3.79 -4.11
CA LEU A 216 -8.06 4.38 -2.78
C LEU A 216 -7.18 3.50 -1.90
N THR A 217 -6.19 4.10 -1.25
CA THR A 217 -5.19 3.38 -0.46
C THR A 217 -5.02 3.98 0.92
N GLY A 218 -4.57 3.15 1.84
CA GLY A 218 -4.25 3.52 3.21
C GLY A 218 -3.56 2.37 3.92
N VAL A 219 -3.38 2.51 5.20
CA VAL A 219 -2.88 1.44 6.09
C VAL A 219 -4.01 0.52 6.50
N ASP A 220 -5.16 1.09 6.81
CA ASP A 220 -6.38 0.43 7.27
C ASP A 220 -7.58 1.19 6.71
N VAL A 221 -7.81 1.01 5.42
CA VAL A 221 -8.77 1.83 4.65
C VAL A 221 -10.20 1.69 5.19
N THR A 222 -10.56 0.51 5.70
CA THR A 222 -11.86 0.25 6.29
C THR A 222 -12.15 1.08 7.54
N SER A 223 -11.10 1.47 8.28
CA SER A 223 -11.21 2.39 9.43
C SER A 223 -11.24 3.87 9.04
N TYR A 224 -11.62 4.22 7.81
CA TYR A 224 -11.76 5.61 7.36
C TYR A 224 -12.90 6.32 8.09
N GLY A 225 -12.64 7.54 8.59
CA GLY A 225 -13.63 8.55 8.92
C GLY A 225 -13.93 8.82 10.39
N PRO A 226 -13.68 7.94 11.39
CA PRO A 226 -14.05 8.20 12.80
C PRO A 226 -13.43 9.48 13.39
N ASP A 227 -12.29 9.92 12.88
CA ASP A 227 -11.57 11.13 13.27
C ASP A 227 -12.04 12.40 12.53
N LEU A 228 -12.94 12.26 11.55
CA LEU A 228 -13.50 13.36 10.78
C LEU A 228 -14.86 13.82 11.34
N PRO A 229 -15.24 15.10 11.14
CA PRO A 229 -16.57 15.60 11.51
C PRO A 229 -17.70 14.76 10.89
N GLY A 230 -18.62 14.28 11.70
CA GLY A 230 -19.72 13.42 11.32
C GLY A 230 -19.35 11.96 11.08
N ALA A 231 -18.12 11.56 11.36
CA ALA A 231 -17.61 10.20 11.27
C ALA A 231 -18.10 9.44 10.03
N PRO A 232 -17.83 9.94 8.79
CA PRO A 232 -18.31 9.31 7.56
C PRO A 232 -17.66 7.94 7.36
N SER A 233 -18.42 6.96 6.86
CA SER A 233 -17.88 5.65 6.52
C SER A 233 -17.09 5.67 5.20
N LEU A 234 -16.32 4.60 4.94
CA LEU A 234 -15.64 4.40 3.67
C LEU A 234 -16.63 4.35 2.49
N GLY A 235 -17.79 3.70 2.68
CA GLY A 235 -18.85 3.65 1.67
C GLY A 235 -19.38 5.04 1.31
N LEU A 236 -19.53 5.93 2.28
CA LEU A 236 -19.93 7.32 2.03
C LEU A 236 -18.84 8.11 1.27
N LEU A 237 -17.56 7.86 1.55
CA LEU A 237 -16.47 8.45 0.77
C LEU A 237 -16.53 7.99 -0.69
N VAL A 238 -16.63 6.67 -0.91
CA VAL A 238 -16.73 6.07 -2.25
C VAL A 238 -17.93 6.62 -3.01
N GLU A 239 -19.10 6.69 -2.38
CA GLU A 239 -20.30 7.29 -2.96
C GLU A 239 -20.08 8.73 -3.40
N ARG A 240 -19.45 9.56 -2.54
CA ARG A 240 -19.15 10.95 -2.86
C ARG A 240 -18.22 11.09 -4.07
N ILE A 241 -17.17 10.26 -4.12
CA ILE A 241 -16.25 10.24 -5.28
C ILE A 241 -17.02 9.90 -6.56
N LEU A 242 -17.79 8.83 -6.56
CA LEU A 242 -18.55 8.37 -7.73
C LEU A 242 -19.61 9.39 -8.18
N ARG A 243 -20.22 10.11 -7.24
CA ARG A 243 -21.21 11.16 -7.53
C ARG A 243 -20.57 12.42 -8.11
N HIS A 244 -19.44 12.87 -7.55
CA HIS A 244 -18.83 14.16 -7.90
C HIS A 244 -17.78 14.03 -9.00
N VAL A 245 -17.38 12.82 -9.37
CA VAL A 245 -16.46 12.53 -10.47
C VAL A 245 -17.10 11.50 -11.41
N PRO A 246 -18.14 11.90 -12.17
CA PRO A 246 -18.89 10.98 -13.04
C PRO A 246 -18.00 10.39 -14.15
N ASP A 247 -16.98 11.12 -14.57
CA ASP A 247 -16.06 10.72 -15.64
C ASP A 247 -14.96 9.74 -15.17
N LEU A 248 -14.92 9.37 -13.89
CA LEU A 248 -14.00 8.34 -13.39
C LEU A 248 -14.42 6.96 -13.92
N PRO A 249 -13.64 6.30 -14.80
CA PRO A 249 -14.06 5.02 -15.38
C PRO A 249 -13.96 3.86 -14.40
N ARG A 250 -12.95 3.87 -13.50
CA ARG A 250 -12.67 2.75 -12.60
C ARG A 250 -12.22 3.20 -11.23
N LEU A 251 -12.86 2.64 -10.21
CA LEU A 251 -12.49 2.82 -8.81
C LEU A 251 -12.18 1.46 -8.17
N ARG A 252 -11.08 1.39 -7.42
CA ARG A 252 -10.70 0.22 -6.60
C ARG A 252 -10.37 0.64 -5.18
N LEU A 253 -10.35 -0.35 -4.31
CA LEU A 253 -9.83 -0.22 -2.95
C LEU A 253 -8.54 -1.04 -2.79
N SER A 254 -7.70 -0.63 -1.87
CA SER A 254 -6.61 -1.46 -1.34
C SER A 254 -7.15 -2.52 -0.37
N SER A 255 -6.32 -3.05 0.53
CA SER A 255 -6.73 -4.13 1.44
C SER A 255 -7.80 -3.69 2.43
N LEU A 256 -8.80 -4.56 2.66
CA LEU A 256 -9.95 -4.34 3.54
C LEU A 256 -9.95 -5.33 4.70
N ASP A 257 -10.44 -4.90 5.87
CA ASP A 257 -10.86 -5.82 6.93
C ASP A 257 -12.31 -6.26 6.68
N CYS A 258 -12.54 -7.57 6.60
CA CYS A 258 -13.82 -8.14 6.14
C CYS A 258 -15.03 -7.79 7.03
N ILE A 259 -14.83 -7.53 8.33
CA ILE A 259 -15.92 -7.18 9.25
C ILE A 259 -16.21 -5.67 9.32
N GLU A 260 -15.38 -4.86 8.69
CA GLU A 260 -15.54 -3.40 8.68
C GLU A 260 -16.10 -2.87 7.35
N ILE A 261 -16.48 -3.76 6.45
CA ILE A 261 -17.19 -3.39 5.23
C ILE A 261 -18.56 -2.90 5.62
N ASP A 262 -18.79 -1.58 5.51
CA ASP A 262 -20.07 -0.97 5.86
C ASP A 262 -21.16 -1.27 4.81
N PRO A 263 -22.45 -1.21 5.20
CA PRO A 263 -23.56 -1.58 4.29
C PRO A 263 -23.57 -0.78 2.99
N ARG A 264 -23.20 0.52 3.03
CA ARG A 264 -23.16 1.36 1.83
C ARG A 264 -22.07 0.92 0.88
N LEU A 265 -20.88 0.56 1.41
CA LEU A 265 -19.82 0.00 0.59
C LEU A 265 -20.22 -1.33 -0.04
N GLU A 266 -20.94 -2.19 0.71
CA GLU A 266 -21.44 -3.46 0.19
C GLU A 266 -22.43 -3.28 -0.98
N GLU A 267 -23.33 -2.29 -0.91
CA GLU A 267 -24.24 -1.93 -2.00
C GLU A 267 -23.45 -1.45 -3.24
N ILE A 268 -22.46 -0.59 -3.05
CA ILE A 268 -21.61 -0.09 -4.15
C ILE A 268 -20.82 -1.24 -4.80
N VAL A 269 -20.24 -2.14 -4.00
CA VAL A 269 -19.55 -3.33 -4.52
C VAL A 269 -20.48 -4.17 -5.37
N ALA A 270 -21.75 -4.31 -4.98
CA ALA A 270 -22.73 -5.11 -5.69
C ALA A 270 -23.19 -4.47 -7.01
N ASP A 271 -23.52 -3.19 -6.99
CA ASP A 271 -24.36 -2.58 -8.01
C ASP A 271 -23.66 -1.51 -8.86
N GLU A 272 -22.54 -0.92 -8.41
CA GLU A 272 -21.87 0.16 -9.16
C GLU A 272 -20.88 -0.41 -10.20
N PRO A 273 -21.12 -0.22 -11.51
CA PRO A 273 -20.28 -0.76 -12.55
C PRO A 273 -18.87 -0.15 -12.61
N ARG A 274 -18.68 1.09 -12.13
CA ARG A 274 -17.37 1.74 -12.05
C ARG A 274 -16.55 1.30 -10.85
N PHE A 275 -17.18 0.61 -9.89
CA PHE A 275 -16.46 -0.07 -8.82
C PHE A 275 -15.98 -1.43 -9.30
N MET A 276 -14.68 -1.62 -9.38
CA MET A 276 -14.12 -2.81 -10.01
C MET A 276 -14.33 -4.09 -9.19
N PRO A 277 -14.67 -5.22 -9.83
CA PRO A 277 -15.03 -6.49 -9.18
C PRO A 277 -13.79 -7.22 -8.64
N HIS A 278 -13.08 -6.60 -7.75
CA HIS A 278 -11.91 -7.16 -7.05
C HIS A 278 -11.79 -6.55 -5.66
N LEU A 279 -11.76 -7.40 -4.64
CA LEU A 279 -11.47 -7.00 -3.26
C LEU A 279 -10.27 -7.79 -2.73
N HIS A 280 -9.39 -7.12 -2.00
CA HIS A 280 -8.26 -7.74 -1.31
C HIS A 280 -8.53 -7.73 0.20
N MET A 281 -8.57 -8.91 0.82
CA MET A 281 -8.98 -9.08 2.23
C MET A 281 -7.78 -9.32 3.13
N SER A 282 -7.72 -8.64 4.26
CA SER A 282 -6.69 -8.83 5.29
C SER A 282 -7.08 -9.97 6.24
N PHE A 283 -7.21 -11.21 5.73
CA PHE A 283 -7.64 -12.37 6.54
C PHE A 283 -6.60 -12.81 7.56
N GLN A 284 -5.34 -12.80 7.18
CA GLN A 284 -4.15 -13.16 7.98
C GLN A 284 -4.06 -14.65 8.35
N ALA A 285 -5.14 -15.32 8.75
CA ALA A 285 -5.20 -16.75 9.05
C ALA A 285 -6.60 -17.32 8.84
N GLY A 286 -6.70 -18.65 8.69
CA GLY A 286 -7.96 -19.39 8.58
C GLY A 286 -8.36 -20.17 9.83
N ASP A 287 -7.72 -19.91 10.97
CA ASP A 287 -8.00 -20.57 12.25
C ASP A 287 -8.31 -19.56 13.33
N ASP A 288 -9.43 -19.76 14.05
CA ASP A 288 -9.94 -18.80 15.05
C ASP A 288 -8.98 -18.63 16.24
N MET A 289 -8.25 -19.68 16.65
CA MET A 289 -7.28 -19.57 17.73
C MET A 289 -6.06 -18.74 17.29
N VAL A 290 -5.61 -18.91 16.05
CA VAL A 290 -4.54 -18.10 15.47
C VAL A 290 -4.99 -16.64 15.35
N LEU A 291 -6.19 -16.40 14.82
CA LEU A 291 -6.79 -15.05 14.72
C LEU A 291 -6.89 -14.37 16.09
N LYS A 292 -7.34 -15.10 17.12
CA LYS A 292 -7.39 -14.60 18.51
C LYS A 292 -6.00 -14.21 19.03
N ARG A 293 -4.98 -15.06 18.79
CA ARG A 293 -3.59 -14.77 19.19
C ARG A 293 -2.99 -13.60 18.43
N MET A 294 -3.41 -13.41 17.17
CA MET A 294 -3.09 -12.24 16.35
C MET A 294 -3.80 -10.96 16.83
N LYS A 295 -4.79 -11.04 17.71
CA LYS A 295 -5.75 -9.98 18.06
C LYS A 295 -6.54 -9.48 16.83
N ARG A 296 -6.92 -10.39 15.95
CA ARG A 296 -7.86 -10.07 14.86
C ARG A 296 -9.28 -10.01 15.44
N ARG A 297 -10.14 -9.23 14.78
CA ARG A 297 -11.50 -8.96 15.25
C ARG A 297 -12.55 -9.84 14.56
N HIS A 298 -12.20 -10.46 13.43
CA HIS A 298 -13.06 -11.40 12.73
C HIS A 298 -12.76 -12.85 13.08
N SER A 299 -13.75 -13.71 12.95
CA SER A 299 -13.62 -15.16 12.97
C SER A 299 -13.50 -15.70 11.54
N ARG A 300 -13.05 -16.96 11.42
CA ARG A 300 -13.10 -17.70 10.15
C ARG A 300 -14.49 -17.70 9.53
N ALA A 301 -15.52 -17.99 10.33
CA ALA A 301 -16.91 -18.05 9.87
C ALA A 301 -17.36 -16.70 9.28
N GLN A 302 -17.02 -15.60 9.93
CA GLN A 302 -17.32 -14.25 9.41
C GLN A 302 -16.60 -13.95 8.09
N ALA A 303 -15.33 -14.35 7.96
CA ALA A 303 -14.61 -14.18 6.70
C ALA A 303 -15.28 -14.92 5.54
N VAL A 304 -15.62 -16.20 5.73
CA VAL A 304 -16.31 -17.03 4.73
C VAL A 304 -17.69 -16.45 4.39
N GLU A 305 -18.47 -16.06 5.40
CA GLU A 305 -19.82 -15.51 5.20
C GLU A 305 -19.78 -14.17 4.45
N THR A 306 -18.82 -13.30 4.76
CA THR A 306 -18.67 -12.03 4.03
C THR A 306 -18.38 -12.27 2.55
N VAL A 307 -17.45 -13.17 2.23
CA VAL A 307 -17.17 -13.51 0.82
C VAL A 307 -18.36 -14.12 0.12
N ARG A 308 -19.04 -15.09 0.78
CA ARG A 308 -20.24 -15.74 0.23
C ARG A 308 -21.34 -14.72 -0.09
N ARG A 309 -21.61 -13.79 0.83
CA ARG A 309 -22.63 -12.74 0.68
C ARG A 309 -22.29 -11.77 -0.46
N LEU A 310 -21.03 -11.33 -0.55
CA LEU A 310 -20.57 -10.44 -1.61
C LEU A 310 -20.64 -11.12 -2.99
N LYS A 311 -20.16 -12.36 -3.11
CA LYS A 311 -20.20 -13.12 -4.37
C LYS A 311 -21.60 -13.51 -4.80
N ALA A 312 -22.53 -13.69 -3.86
CA ALA A 312 -23.96 -13.92 -4.19
C ALA A 312 -24.59 -12.70 -4.90
N LYS A 313 -24.15 -11.46 -4.53
CA LYS A 313 -24.59 -10.22 -5.16
C LYS A 313 -23.82 -9.89 -6.44
N ARG A 314 -22.51 -10.21 -6.45
CA ARG A 314 -21.59 -9.94 -7.58
C ARG A 314 -20.75 -11.18 -7.88
N PRO A 315 -21.24 -12.11 -8.71
CA PRO A 315 -20.58 -13.41 -8.95
C PRO A 315 -19.19 -13.33 -9.59
N ASP A 316 -18.90 -12.29 -10.37
CA ASP A 316 -17.61 -12.03 -11.02
C ASP A 316 -16.56 -11.44 -10.07
N LEU A 317 -16.90 -11.22 -8.79
CA LEU A 317 -16.01 -10.66 -7.79
C LEU A 317 -14.80 -11.57 -7.53
N ALA A 318 -13.61 -11.10 -7.85
CA ALA A 318 -12.35 -11.78 -7.54
C ALA A 318 -11.87 -11.44 -6.13
N ILE A 319 -11.46 -12.46 -5.37
CA ILE A 319 -10.97 -12.29 -4.00
C ILE A 319 -9.45 -12.47 -3.96
N GLY A 320 -8.76 -11.42 -3.54
CA GLY A 320 -7.39 -11.48 -3.06
C GLY A 320 -7.33 -11.56 -1.54
N ALA A 321 -6.27 -12.10 -0.97
CA ALA A 321 -6.09 -12.07 0.49
C ALA A 321 -4.64 -12.10 0.94
N ASP A 322 -4.38 -11.44 2.07
CA ASP A 322 -3.14 -11.58 2.83
C ASP A 322 -3.28 -12.74 3.83
N LEU A 323 -2.31 -13.68 3.82
CA LEU A 323 -2.23 -14.80 4.74
C LEU A 323 -0.80 -14.94 5.31
N ILE A 324 -0.69 -15.18 6.61
CA ILE A 324 0.56 -15.41 7.32
C ILE A 324 0.70 -16.90 7.62
N ALA A 325 1.78 -17.51 7.15
CA ALA A 325 2.11 -18.91 7.42
C ALA A 325 3.09 -19.05 8.58
N GLY A 326 2.85 -19.97 9.49
CA GLY A 326 3.75 -20.28 10.59
C GLY A 326 3.75 -19.21 11.68
N PHE A 327 2.58 -18.61 11.95
CA PHE A 327 2.41 -17.73 13.10
C PHE A 327 2.80 -18.45 14.41
N PRO A 328 3.40 -17.78 15.41
CA PRO A 328 3.79 -18.42 16.66
C PRO A 328 2.70 -19.31 17.24
N THR A 329 3.07 -20.51 17.65
CA THR A 329 2.15 -21.53 18.20
C THR A 329 1.12 -22.12 17.21
N GLU A 330 1.21 -21.83 15.91
CA GLU A 330 0.37 -22.47 14.89
C GLU A 330 0.70 -23.97 14.82
N THR A 331 -0.32 -24.83 14.97
CA THR A 331 -0.21 -26.28 14.78
C THR A 331 -0.46 -26.66 13.32
N GLU A 332 -0.27 -27.92 12.96
CA GLU A 332 -0.57 -28.43 11.62
C GLU A 332 -2.07 -28.34 11.30
N ALA A 333 -2.93 -28.74 12.23
CA ALA A 333 -4.38 -28.63 12.06
C ALA A 333 -4.85 -27.17 11.88
N MET A 334 -4.23 -26.21 12.57
CA MET A 334 -4.53 -24.78 12.39
C MET A 334 -4.08 -24.29 11.00
N HIS A 335 -2.97 -24.81 10.50
CA HIS A 335 -2.50 -24.52 9.15
C HIS A 335 -3.45 -25.11 8.09
N ASP A 336 -3.94 -26.34 8.28
CA ASP A 336 -4.93 -26.97 7.39
C ASP A 336 -6.24 -26.15 7.34
N ASN A 337 -6.64 -25.52 8.44
CA ASN A 337 -7.73 -24.54 8.44
C ASN A 337 -7.44 -23.33 7.53
N SER A 338 -6.20 -22.86 7.48
CA SER A 338 -5.82 -21.77 6.58
C SER A 338 -5.77 -22.23 5.10
N LEU A 339 -5.34 -23.47 4.83
CA LEU A 339 -5.41 -24.07 3.49
C LEU A 339 -6.87 -24.18 3.00
N SER A 340 -7.78 -24.69 3.83
CA SER A 340 -9.18 -24.83 3.45
C SER A 340 -9.90 -23.46 3.30
N LEU A 341 -9.43 -22.40 3.96
CA LEU A 341 -9.96 -21.03 3.74
C LEU A 341 -9.72 -20.56 2.30
N VAL A 342 -8.62 -20.94 1.67
CA VAL A 342 -8.31 -20.59 0.27
C VAL A 342 -9.44 -21.03 -0.66
N ASP A 343 -9.93 -22.26 -0.50
CA ASP A 343 -11.02 -22.78 -1.31
C ASP A 343 -12.37 -22.18 -0.91
N GLN A 344 -12.65 -22.07 0.39
CA GLN A 344 -13.96 -21.56 0.88
C GLN A 344 -14.21 -20.09 0.56
N CYS A 345 -13.15 -19.28 0.52
CA CYS A 345 -13.22 -17.86 0.14
C CYS A 345 -12.85 -17.62 -1.32
N ASP A 346 -12.61 -18.68 -2.11
CA ASP A 346 -12.22 -18.59 -3.52
C ASP A 346 -11.08 -17.57 -3.72
N ILE A 347 -9.98 -17.73 -2.96
CA ILE A 347 -8.84 -16.81 -2.98
C ILE A 347 -8.01 -17.06 -4.23
N VAL A 348 -8.18 -16.22 -5.24
CA VAL A 348 -7.47 -16.32 -6.53
C VAL A 348 -6.17 -15.50 -6.57
N MET A 349 -5.98 -14.58 -5.62
CA MET A 349 -4.77 -13.74 -5.49
C MET A 349 -4.29 -13.74 -4.04
N GLY A 350 -3.56 -14.79 -3.64
CA GLY A 350 -3.01 -14.91 -2.28
C GLY A 350 -1.63 -14.27 -2.12
N HIS A 351 -1.51 -13.29 -1.22
CA HIS A 351 -0.22 -12.79 -0.73
C HIS A 351 0.17 -13.57 0.51
N ILE A 352 1.12 -14.49 0.38
CA ILE A 352 1.51 -15.40 1.44
C ILE A 352 2.82 -14.94 2.09
N PHE A 353 2.72 -14.55 3.35
CA PHE A 353 3.84 -14.08 4.16
C PHE A 353 4.30 -15.19 5.12
N PRO A 354 5.53 -15.72 4.98
CA PRO A 354 6.13 -16.45 6.07
C PRO A 354 6.21 -15.54 7.30
N TYR A 355 5.77 -16.02 8.46
CA TYR A 355 5.85 -15.20 9.67
C TYR A 355 7.31 -14.74 9.91
N SER A 356 7.45 -13.45 10.18
CA SER A 356 8.73 -12.79 10.43
C SER A 356 8.67 -12.05 11.77
N PRO A 357 9.35 -12.53 12.83
CA PRO A 357 9.32 -11.89 14.12
C PRO A 357 9.91 -10.47 14.04
N LYS A 358 9.16 -9.50 14.52
CA LYS A 358 9.60 -8.10 14.61
C LYS A 358 9.89 -7.73 16.06
N LEU A 359 11.10 -7.26 16.30
CA LEU A 359 11.50 -6.80 17.64
C LEU A 359 10.49 -5.77 18.16
N GLY A 360 10.12 -5.88 19.43
CA GLY A 360 9.13 -5.00 20.08
C GLY A 360 7.69 -5.47 19.92
N THR A 361 7.37 -6.40 18.99
CA THR A 361 6.01 -6.95 18.87
C THR A 361 5.74 -8.07 19.88
N PRO A 362 4.49 -8.21 20.42
CA PRO A 362 4.13 -9.29 21.31
C PRO A 362 4.37 -10.69 20.72
N ALA A 363 4.05 -10.91 19.44
CA ALA A 363 4.21 -12.20 18.79
C ALA A 363 5.68 -12.65 18.68
N ALA A 364 6.64 -11.73 18.65
CA ALA A 364 8.06 -12.09 18.65
C ALA A 364 8.52 -12.78 19.97
N ARG A 365 7.76 -12.61 21.04
CA ARG A 365 8.03 -13.22 22.36
C ARG A 365 7.28 -14.52 22.60
N MET A 366 6.39 -14.90 21.68
CA MET A 366 5.65 -16.19 21.77
C MET A 366 6.55 -17.34 21.32
N PRO A 367 6.25 -18.62 21.69
CA PRO A 367 6.94 -19.78 21.18
C PRO A 367 6.87 -19.84 19.63
N GLN A 368 8.02 -19.79 19.00
CA GLN A 368 8.13 -19.73 17.54
C GLN A 368 7.93 -21.10 16.90
N VAL A 369 7.33 -21.14 15.71
CA VAL A 369 7.31 -22.32 14.85
C VAL A 369 8.70 -22.52 14.22
N ALA A 370 9.14 -23.76 14.07
CA ALA A 370 10.44 -24.06 13.46
C ALA A 370 10.54 -23.45 12.05
N PRO A 371 11.67 -22.82 11.67
CA PRO A 371 11.81 -22.13 10.38
C PRO A 371 11.51 -23.01 9.16
N ALA A 372 11.86 -24.30 9.23
CA ALA A 372 11.55 -25.26 8.17
C ALA A 372 10.04 -25.45 7.99
N ALA A 373 9.28 -25.55 9.08
CA ALA A 373 7.82 -25.65 9.05
C ALA A 373 7.17 -24.35 8.54
N VAL A 374 7.66 -23.17 8.95
CA VAL A 374 7.20 -21.89 8.41
C VAL A 374 7.36 -21.82 6.89
N LYS A 375 8.53 -22.23 6.39
CA LYS A 375 8.83 -22.26 4.94
C LYS A 375 7.93 -23.24 4.20
N ASP A 376 7.73 -24.44 4.74
CA ASP A 376 6.85 -25.45 4.14
C ASP A 376 5.40 -25.00 4.09
N ARG A 377 4.86 -24.49 5.19
CA ARG A 377 3.50 -23.97 5.26
C ARG A 377 3.28 -22.82 4.29
N ALA A 378 4.23 -21.90 4.18
CA ALA A 378 4.15 -20.82 3.19
C ALA A 378 4.16 -21.36 1.75
N ARG A 379 4.92 -22.40 1.45
CA ARG A 379 4.92 -23.08 0.15
C ARG A 379 3.55 -23.67 -0.14
N ARG A 380 2.98 -24.47 0.78
CA ARG A 380 1.67 -25.13 0.63
C ARG A 380 0.53 -24.12 0.39
N LEU A 381 0.50 -22.99 1.12
CA LEU A 381 -0.46 -21.92 0.89
C LEU A 381 -0.30 -21.28 -0.49
N ARG A 382 0.93 -21.01 -0.93
CA ARG A 382 1.17 -20.48 -2.29
C ARG A 382 0.68 -21.44 -3.37
N GLU A 383 0.96 -22.74 -3.20
CA GLU A 383 0.49 -23.78 -4.13
C GLU A 383 -1.04 -23.87 -4.16
N ALA A 384 -1.72 -23.78 -3.00
CA ALA A 384 -3.18 -23.75 -2.94
C ALA A 384 -3.73 -22.51 -3.69
N CYS A 385 -3.20 -21.31 -3.43
CA CYS A 385 -3.62 -20.11 -4.14
C CYS A 385 -3.30 -20.19 -5.65
N ALA A 386 -2.16 -20.76 -6.03
CA ALA A 386 -1.79 -20.92 -7.44
C ALA A 386 -2.76 -21.85 -8.19
N ARG A 387 -3.18 -22.96 -7.57
CA ARG A 387 -4.22 -23.83 -8.16
C ARG A 387 -5.55 -23.12 -8.34
N ARG A 388 -5.99 -22.32 -7.34
CA ARG A 388 -7.23 -21.54 -7.45
C ARG A 388 -7.11 -20.48 -8.54
N LYS A 389 -5.98 -19.77 -8.59
CA LYS A 389 -5.70 -18.76 -9.62
C LYS A 389 -5.73 -19.37 -11.03
N ALA A 390 -5.07 -20.52 -11.22
CA ALA A 390 -5.05 -21.20 -12.51
C ALA A 390 -6.47 -21.57 -12.97
N ALA A 391 -7.27 -22.21 -12.11
CA ALA A 391 -8.65 -22.55 -12.42
C ALA A 391 -9.54 -21.31 -12.73
N TRP A 392 -9.31 -20.22 -11.99
CA TRP A 392 -10.01 -18.96 -12.25
C TRP A 392 -9.63 -18.34 -13.60
N LEU A 393 -8.33 -18.31 -13.95
CA LEU A 393 -7.87 -17.78 -15.23
C LEU A 393 -8.38 -18.63 -16.41
N GLU A 394 -8.37 -19.96 -16.28
CA GLU A 394 -8.94 -20.87 -17.30
C GLU A 394 -10.45 -20.59 -17.51
N GLY A 395 -11.19 -20.30 -16.45
CA GLY A 395 -12.60 -19.94 -16.55
C GLY A 395 -12.88 -18.60 -17.25
N LEU A 396 -11.85 -17.78 -17.48
CA LEU A 396 -11.97 -16.51 -18.21
C LEU A 396 -11.68 -16.67 -19.73
N VAL A 397 -11.15 -17.81 -20.18
CA VAL A 397 -10.92 -18.08 -21.60
C VAL A 397 -12.25 -18.09 -22.36
N GLY A 398 -12.28 -17.44 -23.52
CA GLY A 398 -13.48 -17.24 -24.31
C GLY A 398 -14.36 -16.06 -23.89
N THR A 399 -14.08 -15.42 -22.76
CA THR A 399 -14.83 -14.24 -22.30
C THR A 399 -14.31 -12.94 -22.90
N ARG A 400 -15.17 -11.92 -22.93
CA ARG A 400 -14.76 -10.54 -23.21
C ARG A 400 -14.36 -9.86 -21.90
N GLN A 401 -13.22 -9.17 -21.93
CA GLN A 401 -12.70 -8.42 -20.80
C GLN A 401 -12.35 -7.00 -21.22
N ARG A 402 -12.67 -6.03 -20.39
CA ARG A 402 -12.19 -4.65 -20.55
C ARG A 402 -10.86 -4.54 -19.83
N VAL A 403 -9.77 -4.30 -20.55
CA VAL A 403 -8.40 -4.30 -20.05
C VAL A 403 -7.89 -2.87 -20.00
N LEU A 404 -7.45 -2.41 -18.81
CA LEU A 404 -6.66 -1.19 -18.70
C LEU A 404 -5.22 -1.56 -19.09
N VAL A 405 -4.75 -1.05 -20.22
CA VAL A 405 -3.39 -1.26 -20.71
C VAL A 405 -2.45 -0.35 -19.94
N GLU A 406 -1.44 -0.93 -19.29
CA GLU A 406 -0.51 -0.18 -18.44
C GLU A 406 0.81 0.08 -19.14
N ARG A 407 1.36 -0.92 -19.81
CA ARG A 407 2.62 -0.83 -20.54
C ARG A 407 2.81 -2.00 -21.51
N ASP A 408 3.32 -1.73 -22.68
CA ASP A 408 3.74 -2.76 -23.67
C ASP A 408 2.64 -3.82 -23.93
N GLY A 409 1.39 -3.40 -24.06
CA GLY A 409 0.23 -4.28 -24.24
C GLY A 409 -0.16 -5.12 -23.02
N LYS A 410 0.51 -4.94 -21.88
CA LYS A 410 0.18 -5.61 -20.63
C LYS A 410 -0.69 -4.72 -19.75
N GLY A 411 -1.65 -5.33 -19.04
CA GLY A 411 -2.54 -4.60 -18.15
C GLY A 411 -3.38 -5.52 -17.30
N HIS A 412 -4.49 -4.98 -16.79
CA HIS A 412 -5.40 -5.74 -15.94
C HIS A 412 -6.85 -5.56 -16.39
N ALA A 413 -7.59 -6.66 -16.34
CA ALA A 413 -9.04 -6.67 -16.49
C ALA A 413 -9.74 -6.01 -15.29
N GLU A 414 -11.06 -5.84 -15.37
CA GLU A 414 -11.86 -5.25 -14.29
C GLU A 414 -11.76 -6.04 -12.98
N ASN A 415 -11.74 -7.37 -13.06
CA ASN A 415 -11.55 -8.29 -11.92
C ASN A 415 -10.08 -8.45 -11.48
N PHE A 416 -9.19 -7.59 -11.98
CA PHE A 416 -7.75 -7.58 -11.72
C PHE A 416 -6.97 -8.77 -12.29
N ALA A 417 -7.53 -9.57 -13.20
CA ALA A 417 -6.80 -10.58 -13.93
C ALA A 417 -5.70 -9.92 -14.79
N PRO A 418 -4.44 -10.39 -14.72
CA PRO A 418 -3.38 -9.89 -15.59
C PRO A 418 -3.61 -10.35 -17.02
N VAL A 419 -3.52 -9.41 -17.99
CA VAL A 419 -3.76 -9.66 -19.40
C VAL A 419 -2.60 -9.13 -20.23
N HIS A 420 -2.21 -9.87 -21.25
CA HIS A 420 -1.30 -9.43 -22.31
C HIS A 420 -2.05 -9.46 -23.64
N LEU A 421 -2.20 -8.31 -24.28
CA LEU A 421 -2.84 -8.16 -25.58
C LEU A 421 -1.86 -8.49 -26.69
N ARG A 422 -2.16 -9.52 -27.49
CA ARG A 422 -1.39 -9.85 -28.69
C ARG A 422 -1.82 -8.93 -29.85
N HIS A 423 -0.86 -8.44 -30.61
CA HIS A 423 -1.07 -7.57 -31.79
C HIS A 423 -1.45 -6.11 -31.52
N SER A 424 -1.30 -5.59 -30.32
CA SER A 424 -1.22 -4.14 -30.15
C SER A 424 0.16 -3.66 -30.65
N ARG A 425 0.34 -3.59 -31.98
CA ARG A 425 1.64 -3.22 -32.60
C ARG A 425 2.01 -1.74 -32.44
N GLU A 426 1.20 -0.99 -31.74
CA GLU A 426 1.46 0.42 -31.51
C GLU A 426 1.47 0.69 -30.00
N SER A 427 2.54 1.27 -29.53
CA SER A 427 2.72 1.88 -28.20
C SER A 427 1.67 2.99 -27.89
N GLY A 428 0.57 3.03 -28.65
CA GLY A 428 -0.49 4.04 -28.56
C GLY A 428 -1.62 3.74 -27.58
N ASN A 429 -1.70 2.51 -27.03
CA ASN A 429 -2.81 2.13 -26.14
C ASN A 429 -2.45 2.16 -24.66
N ASP A 430 -1.23 2.54 -24.29
CA ASP A 430 -0.84 2.67 -22.88
C ASP A 430 -1.70 3.76 -22.23
N GLY A 431 -2.32 3.41 -21.12
CA GLY A 431 -3.28 4.29 -20.42
C GLY A 431 -4.74 4.12 -20.87
N GLU A 432 -5.04 3.36 -21.92
CA GLU A 432 -6.39 3.18 -22.44
C GLU A 432 -7.07 1.91 -21.91
N ILE A 433 -8.41 1.94 -21.91
CA ILE A 433 -9.24 0.76 -21.62
C ILE A 433 -9.64 0.13 -22.95
N VAL A 434 -9.13 -1.07 -23.20
CA VAL A 434 -9.36 -1.83 -24.44
C VAL A 434 -10.27 -3.02 -24.17
N GLU A 435 -11.30 -3.21 -24.99
CA GLU A 435 -12.09 -4.44 -24.96
C GLU A 435 -11.33 -5.56 -25.70
N ALA A 436 -11.21 -6.73 -25.07
CA ALA A 436 -10.46 -7.85 -25.61
C ALA A 436 -11.18 -9.19 -25.36
N VAL A 437 -11.07 -10.09 -26.32
CA VAL A 437 -11.46 -11.50 -26.17
C VAL A 437 -10.26 -12.27 -25.61
N ILE A 438 -10.47 -12.98 -24.52
CA ILE A 438 -9.43 -13.83 -23.92
C ILE A 438 -9.33 -15.14 -24.70
N THR A 439 -8.16 -15.42 -25.25
CA THR A 439 -7.93 -16.56 -26.14
C THR A 439 -7.21 -17.73 -25.51
N ALA A 440 -6.39 -17.48 -24.47
CA ALA A 440 -5.60 -18.51 -23.80
C ALA A 440 -5.08 -18.03 -22.43
N VAL A 441 -4.51 -18.96 -21.66
CA VAL A 441 -3.71 -18.70 -20.48
C VAL A 441 -2.27 -19.10 -20.76
N GLU A 442 -1.30 -18.25 -20.42
CA GLU A 442 0.13 -18.55 -20.49
C GLU A 442 0.77 -18.26 -19.13
N GLY A 443 1.11 -19.35 -18.37
CA GLY A 443 1.54 -19.24 -16.99
C GLY A 443 0.47 -18.57 -16.12
N ASP A 444 0.76 -17.41 -15.58
CA ASP A 444 -0.11 -16.63 -14.69
C ASP A 444 -0.83 -15.45 -15.38
N ILE A 445 -0.82 -15.39 -16.71
CA ILE A 445 -1.29 -14.24 -17.49
C ILE A 445 -2.29 -14.73 -18.56
N LEU A 446 -3.38 -14.00 -18.72
CA LEU A 446 -4.33 -14.17 -19.82
C LEU A 446 -3.75 -13.59 -21.11
N LEU A 447 -3.97 -14.27 -22.24
CA LEU A 447 -3.70 -13.74 -23.56
C LEU A 447 -5.01 -13.29 -24.18
N GLY A 448 -5.03 -12.08 -24.72
CA GLY A 448 -6.22 -11.52 -25.36
C GLY A 448 -5.90 -10.87 -26.68
N THR A 449 -6.90 -10.80 -27.54
CA THR A 449 -6.90 -10.01 -28.77
C THR A 449 -7.92 -8.89 -28.64
N PRO A 450 -7.59 -7.64 -29.04
CA PRO A 450 -8.58 -6.56 -29.12
C PRO A 450 -9.81 -7.01 -29.91
N ALA A 451 -11.01 -6.69 -29.38
CA ALA A 451 -12.31 -7.10 -29.95
C ALA A 451 -12.73 -6.19 -31.10
#